data_cf23b1bc2c9c39159fea2860b481cb83
#
_entry.id   cf23b1bc2c9c39159fea2860b481cb83
#
_cell.length_a   1.000
_cell.length_b   1.000
_cell.length_c   1.000
_cell.angle_alpha   90.00
_cell.angle_beta   90.00
_cell.angle_gamma   90.00
#
_symmetry.space_group_name_H-M   'P 1'
#
loop_
_entity.id
_entity.type
_entity.pdbx_description
1 polymer ?
#
loop_
_entity_poly.entity_id
_entity_poly.type
_entity_poly.pdbx_seq_one_letter_code
_entity_poly.pdbx_strand_id
1 'polypeptide(L)'
;DLFGYINYTKPDFLMVWNMSFDIPFIINRILALGGNPKEIMCIHDINPLYENCSYIVDSDHEDFSTKGDYADITSYTVYLDQLIQFASRRRGGAQYRSYSLDYIGNEMAGVQKLHYENIAANVMELPYNDYRTFVKYNMMDVLVQYCIEFKADDILYVFDKALLNCTEYKKVHRQTIYLSNRATIMFKNFGDYVLGNNLNKFKPKPTVKYEGAYVADPCK
;
A
#
# COMPACT_ATOMS: atom_id res chain seq x y z
N ASP A 1 -19.51 -5.08 12.39
CA ASP A 1 -18.32 -5.88 12.62
C ASP A 1 -17.55 -6.10 11.31
N LEU A 2 -16.72 -5.08 10.96
CA LEU A 2 -16.02 -5.01 9.67
C LEU A 2 -15.07 -6.22 9.49
N PHE A 3 -14.24 -6.52 10.47
CA PHE A 3 -13.25 -7.59 10.35
C PHE A 3 -13.89 -8.98 10.38
N GLY A 4 -14.99 -9.16 11.12
CA GLY A 4 -15.81 -10.38 11.03
C GLY A 4 -16.35 -10.60 9.62
N TYR A 5 -16.79 -9.54 8.94
CA TYR A 5 -17.24 -9.61 7.56
C TYR A 5 -16.08 -9.93 6.58
N ILE A 6 -14.92 -9.28 6.74
CA ILE A 6 -13.71 -9.55 5.93
C ILE A 6 -13.26 -11.00 6.12
N ASN A 7 -13.21 -11.49 7.35
CA ASN A 7 -12.82 -12.87 7.66
C ASN A 7 -13.83 -13.91 7.12
N TYR A 8 -15.11 -13.54 7.03
CA TYR A 8 -16.15 -14.38 6.46
C TYR A 8 -16.10 -14.43 4.93
N THR A 9 -15.98 -13.27 4.28
CA THR A 9 -15.97 -13.15 2.82
C THR A 9 -14.63 -13.50 2.18
N LYS A 10 -13.55 -13.34 2.95
CA LYS A 10 -12.16 -13.62 2.53
C LYS A 10 -11.80 -13.03 1.16
N PRO A 11 -11.99 -11.72 0.94
CA PRO A 11 -11.56 -11.12 -0.31
C PRO A 11 -10.04 -11.25 -0.48
N ASP A 12 -9.56 -11.47 -1.70
CA ASP A 12 -8.12 -11.59 -1.96
C ASP A 12 -7.39 -10.29 -1.62
N PHE A 13 -7.97 -9.14 -2.00
CA PHE A 13 -7.38 -7.83 -1.77
C PHE A 13 -8.38 -6.88 -1.10
N LEU A 14 -7.87 -6.05 -0.20
CA LEU A 14 -8.55 -4.91 0.36
C LEU A 14 -7.70 -3.67 0.08
N MET A 15 -8.27 -2.73 -0.67
CA MET A 15 -7.58 -1.50 -1.05
C MET A 15 -8.10 -0.31 -0.25
N VAL A 16 -7.16 0.51 0.20
CA VAL A 16 -7.43 1.75 0.91
C VAL A 16 -6.59 2.86 0.28
N TRP A 17 -7.19 4.04 0.08
CA TRP A 17 -6.44 5.21 -0.40
C TRP A 17 -5.74 5.89 0.76
N ASN A 18 -4.41 5.88 0.75
CA ASN A 18 -3.56 6.39 1.85
C ASN A 18 -3.70 5.59 3.15
N MET A 19 -3.37 4.33 3.08
CA MET A 19 -3.48 3.37 4.19
C MET A 19 -2.67 3.77 5.44
N SER A 20 -1.67 4.64 5.29
CA SER A 20 -0.85 5.15 6.40
C SER A 20 -1.67 5.90 7.47
N PHE A 21 -2.86 6.39 7.11
CA PHE A 21 -3.80 6.99 8.06
C PHE A 21 -4.75 5.94 8.64
N ASP A 22 -5.41 5.15 7.78
CA ASP A 22 -6.54 4.30 8.20
C ASP A 22 -6.11 3.13 9.10
N ILE A 23 -5.06 2.41 8.74
CA ILE A 23 -4.64 1.23 9.51
C ILE A 23 -4.13 1.60 10.91
N PRO A 24 -3.21 2.58 11.08
CA PRO A 24 -2.81 3.02 12.42
C PRO A 24 -3.99 3.57 13.24
N PHE A 25 -4.92 4.30 12.60
CA PHE A 25 -6.10 4.81 13.28
C PHE A 25 -6.97 3.68 13.82
N ILE A 26 -7.25 2.65 13.00
CA ILE A 26 -8.05 1.49 13.41
C ILE A 26 -7.37 0.74 14.55
N ILE A 27 -6.05 0.46 14.44
CA ILE A 27 -5.28 -0.21 15.48
C ILE A 27 -5.37 0.57 16.81
N ASN A 28 -5.10 1.88 16.77
CA ASN A 28 -5.16 2.73 17.95
C ASN A 28 -6.58 2.82 18.53
N ARG A 29 -7.61 2.83 17.68
CA ARG A 29 -9.00 2.85 18.13
C ARG A 29 -9.38 1.55 18.84
N ILE A 30 -8.96 0.40 18.32
CA ILE A 30 -9.19 -0.91 18.97
C ILE A 30 -8.54 -0.92 20.36
N LEU A 31 -7.28 -0.47 20.45
CA LEU A 31 -6.56 -0.38 21.72
C LEU A 31 -7.24 0.56 22.72
N ALA A 32 -7.69 1.73 22.27
CA ALA A 32 -8.39 2.70 23.09
C ALA A 32 -9.73 2.18 23.63
N LEU A 33 -10.36 1.24 22.93
CA LEU A 33 -11.59 0.55 23.35
C LEU A 33 -11.32 -0.69 24.22
N GLY A 34 -10.04 -0.96 24.57
CA GLY A 34 -9.63 -2.12 25.38
C GLY A 34 -9.59 -3.44 24.61
N GLY A 35 -9.66 -3.41 23.29
CA GLY A 35 -9.53 -4.59 22.42
C GLY A 35 -8.08 -4.89 22.06
N ASN A 36 -7.85 -6.11 21.56
CA ASN A 36 -6.55 -6.53 21.02
C ASN A 36 -6.61 -6.53 19.48
N PRO A 37 -5.82 -5.71 18.79
CA PRO A 37 -5.83 -5.65 17.31
C PRO A 37 -5.54 -7.02 16.66
N LYS A 38 -4.64 -7.82 17.22
CA LYS A 38 -4.34 -9.15 16.68
C LYS A 38 -5.56 -10.07 16.72
N GLU A 39 -6.29 -10.08 17.84
CA GLU A 39 -7.50 -10.91 17.99
C GLU A 39 -8.65 -10.51 17.06
N ILE A 40 -8.68 -9.23 16.64
CA ILE A 40 -9.77 -8.70 15.83
C ILE A 40 -9.45 -8.76 14.32
N MET A 41 -8.19 -8.44 13.95
CA MET A 41 -7.79 -8.22 12.56
C MET A 41 -7.08 -9.43 11.94
N CYS A 42 -6.42 -10.29 12.76
CA CYS A 42 -5.66 -11.43 12.24
C CYS A 42 -6.51 -12.71 12.18
N ILE A 43 -6.01 -13.66 11.40
CA ILE A 43 -6.51 -15.05 11.43
C ILE A 43 -5.92 -15.79 12.62
N HIS A 44 -6.67 -16.77 13.18
CA HIS A 44 -6.28 -17.52 14.37
C HIS A 44 -5.86 -18.97 14.10
N ASP A 45 -5.84 -19.37 12.82
CA ASP A 45 -5.51 -20.76 12.42
C ASP A 45 -4.01 -21.03 12.35
N ILE A 46 -3.19 -20.09 12.82
CA ILE A 46 -1.73 -20.16 12.77
C ILE A 46 -1.12 -20.02 14.18
N ASN A 47 0.17 -20.35 14.29
CA ASN A 47 0.89 -20.13 15.53
C ASN A 47 0.95 -18.62 15.86
N PRO A 48 0.54 -18.18 17.08
CA PRO A 48 0.53 -16.78 17.49
C PRO A 48 1.88 -16.04 17.32
N LEU A 49 3.00 -16.76 17.28
CA LEU A 49 4.32 -16.19 17.01
C LEU A 49 4.45 -15.55 15.62
N TYR A 50 3.60 -15.95 14.68
CA TYR A 50 3.59 -15.43 13.31
C TYR A 50 2.46 -14.42 13.06
N GLU A 51 1.68 -14.09 14.09
CA GLU A 51 0.63 -13.08 13.99
C GLU A 51 1.24 -11.67 14.04
N ASN A 52 1.19 -10.98 12.90
CA ASN A 52 1.56 -9.58 12.79
C ASN A 52 0.31 -8.73 12.59
N CYS A 53 0.25 -7.59 13.25
CA CYS A 53 -0.80 -6.59 13.08
C CYS A 53 -0.17 -5.20 13.24
N SER A 54 0.41 -4.68 12.17
CA SER A 54 1.11 -3.39 12.19
C SER A 54 1.09 -2.72 10.82
N TYR A 55 1.31 -1.42 10.80
CA TYR A 55 1.65 -0.67 9.60
C TYR A 55 3.14 -0.35 9.62
N ILE A 56 3.85 -0.74 8.59
CA ILE A 56 5.30 -0.52 8.45
C ILE A 56 5.51 0.74 7.63
N VAL A 57 6.17 1.72 8.23
CA VAL A 57 6.54 2.99 7.59
C VAL A 57 8.00 2.92 7.17
N ASP A 58 8.25 3.20 5.90
CA ASP A 58 9.58 3.44 5.37
C ASP A 58 9.83 4.94 5.37
N SER A 59 10.48 5.42 6.44
CA SER A 59 10.63 6.85 6.76
C SER A 59 11.53 7.63 5.80
N ASP A 60 12.24 6.95 4.90
CA ASP A 60 13.27 7.59 4.08
C ASP A 60 12.70 8.26 2.81
N HIS A 61 11.40 8.10 2.53
CA HIS A 61 10.79 8.60 1.30
C HIS A 61 9.51 9.40 1.56
N GLU A 62 9.53 10.68 1.21
CA GLU A 62 8.35 11.56 1.24
C GLU A 62 7.46 11.39 -0.02
N ASP A 63 8.06 11.07 -1.16
CA ASP A 63 7.36 10.88 -2.42
C ASP A 63 6.59 9.55 -2.46
N PHE A 64 5.29 9.60 -2.68
CA PHE A 64 4.43 8.41 -2.79
C PHE A 64 4.89 7.40 -3.84
N SER A 65 5.54 7.84 -4.91
CA SER A 65 6.05 6.95 -5.97
C SER A 65 7.22 6.09 -5.51
N THR A 66 7.88 6.46 -4.41
CA THR A 66 9.06 5.78 -3.87
C THR A 66 8.85 5.22 -2.48
N LYS A 67 7.69 5.50 -1.84
CA LYS A 67 7.38 4.99 -0.51
C LYS A 67 7.44 3.47 -0.46
N GLY A 68 8.02 2.96 0.62
CA GLY A 68 8.12 1.53 0.89
C GLY A 68 7.09 1.03 1.91
N ASP A 69 6.13 1.86 2.29
CA ASP A 69 5.14 1.58 3.33
C ASP A 69 4.21 0.43 2.95
N TYR A 70 3.82 -0.37 3.94
CA TYR A 70 2.85 -1.44 3.74
C TYR A 70 2.20 -1.87 5.07
N ALA A 71 1.01 -2.46 4.99
CA ALA A 71 0.38 -3.13 6.12
C ALA A 71 0.94 -4.55 6.28
N ASP A 72 1.34 -4.90 7.49
CA ASP A 72 1.76 -6.24 7.88
C ASP A 72 0.72 -6.85 8.83
N ILE A 73 -0.36 -7.34 8.23
CA ILE A 73 -1.48 -7.95 8.93
C ILE A 73 -1.59 -9.40 8.47
N THR A 74 -1.52 -10.32 9.41
CA THR A 74 -1.65 -11.75 9.13
C THR A 74 -3.12 -12.09 8.90
N SER A 75 -3.52 -12.12 7.64
CA SER A 75 -4.92 -12.31 7.20
C SER A 75 -4.95 -13.13 5.92
N TYR A 76 -6.12 -13.69 5.58
CA TYR A 76 -6.38 -14.24 4.24
C TYR A 76 -6.37 -13.13 3.18
N THR A 77 -6.79 -11.93 3.58
CA THR A 77 -6.87 -10.75 2.71
C THR A 77 -5.55 -9.98 2.71
N VAL A 78 -5.06 -9.62 1.55
CA VAL A 78 -3.90 -8.74 1.39
C VAL A 78 -4.36 -7.29 1.41
N TYR A 79 -3.79 -6.49 2.32
CA TYR A 79 -4.07 -5.06 2.41
C TYR A 79 -3.11 -4.30 1.52
N LEU A 80 -3.65 -3.50 0.58
CA LEU A 80 -2.87 -2.73 -0.39
C LEU A 80 -3.19 -1.24 -0.27
N ASP A 81 -2.15 -0.42 -0.18
CA ASP A 81 -2.30 1.04 -0.31
C ASP A 81 -2.46 1.41 -1.79
N GLN A 82 -3.68 1.79 -2.18
CA GLN A 82 -4.00 2.11 -3.56
C GLN A 82 -3.23 3.34 -4.05
N LEU A 83 -3.01 4.33 -3.20
CA LEU A 83 -2.26 5.54 -3.56
C LEU A 83 -0.81 5.19 -3.88
N ILE A 84 -0.14 4.39 -3.03
CA ILE A 84 1.25 3.97 -3.26
C ILE A 84 1.36 3.11 -4.52
N GLN A 85 0.43 2.15 -4.73
CA GLN A 85 0.42 1.34 -5.95
C GLN A 85 0.23 2.21 -7.20
N PHE A 86 -0.74 3.13 -7.17
CA PHE A 86 -1.02 4.07 -8.24
C PHE A 86 0.20 4.94 -8.57
N ALA A 87 0.83 5.55 -7.56
CA ALA A 87 1.98 6.43 -7.72
C ALA A 87 3.22 5.66 -8.21
N SER A 88 3.52 4.51 -7.61
CA SER A 88 4.71 3.72 -7.94
C SER A 88 4.71 3.18 -9.37
N ARG A 89 3.54 2.78 -9.88
CA ARG A 89 3.38 2.32 -11.27
C ARG A 89 3.63 3.45 -12.28
N ARG A 90 3.31 4.67 -11.92
CA ARG A 90 3.43 5.87 -12.78
C ARG A 90 4.72 6.64 -12.56
N ARG A 91 5.64 6.07 -11.80
CA ARG A 91 6.97 6.65 -11.56
C ARG A 91 7.72 6.84 -12.87
N GLY A 92 8.21 8.05 -13.11
CA GLY A 92 8.91 8.42 -14.35
C GLY A 92 8.02 8.97 -15.47
N GLY A 93 6.69 9.00 -15.26
CA GLY A 93 5.75 9.73 -16.11
C GLY A 93 5.57 11.18 -15.65
N ALA A 94 4.56 11.86 -16.23
CA ALA A 94 4.16 13.19 -15.76
C ALA A 94 3.70 13.12 -14.30
N GLN A 95 4.29 13.95 -13.45
CA GLN A 95 3.88 14.03 -12.05
C GLN A 95 2.51 14.69 -11.95
N TYR A 96 1.64 14.10 -11.13
CA TYR A 96 0.38 14.71 -10.77
C TYR A 96 0.60 15.87 -9.79
N ARG A 97 -0.22 16.92 -9.89
CA ARG A 97 -0.16 18.08 -8.97
C ARG A 97 -0.51 17.70 -7.54
N SER A 98 -1.35 16.69 -7.38
CA SER A 98 -1.79 16.16 -6.09
C SER A 98 -2.11 14.68 -6.22
N TYR A 99 -1.92 13.95 -5.14
CA TYR A 99 -2.32 12.55 -5.00
C TYR A 99 -3.57 12.41 -4.10
N SER A 100 -4.32 13.51 -3.87
CA SER A 100 -5.60 13.41 -3.18
C SER A 100 -6.58 12.56 -4.00
N LEU A 101 -7.43 11.81 -3.29
CA LEU A 101 -8.43 10.95 -3.93
C LEU A 101 -9.34 11.73 -4.89
N ASP A 102 -9.73 12.96 -4.51
CA ASP A 102 -10.57 13.83 -5.32
C ASP A 102 -9.88 14.25 -6.62
N TYR A 103 -8.63 14.68 -6.52
CA TYR A 103 -7.85 15.11 -7.70
C TYR A 103 -7.63 13.97 -8.68
N ILE A 104 -7.19 12.82 -8.18
CA ILE A 104 -6.92 11.64 -9.02
C ILE A 104 -8.24 11.07 -9.58
N GLY A 105 -9.32 11.06 -8.80
CA GLY A 105 -10.64 10.64 -9.27
C GLY A 105 -11.14 11.48 -10.44
N ASN A 106 -10.97 12.80 -10.35
CA ASN A 106 -11.34 13.72 -11.42
C ASN A 106 -10.46 13.51 -12.68
N GLU A 107 -9.13 13.45 -12.52
CA GLU A 107 -8.19 13.30 -13.63
C GLU A 107 -8.34 11.94 -14.36
N MET A 108 -8.51 10.86 -13.61
CA MET A 108 -8.54 9.51 -14.16
C MET A 108 -9.93 9.06 -14.62
N ALA A 109 -10.96 9.41 -13.87
CA ALA A 109 -12.30 8.87 -14.07
C ALA A 109 -13.39 9.93 -14.30
N GLY A 110 -13.07 11.22 -14.15
CA GLY A 110 -14.05 12.30 -14.22
C GLY A 110 -15.05 12.27 -13.07
N VAL A 111 -14.70 11.66 -11.93
CA VAL A 111 -15.54 11.52 -10.74
C VAL A 111 -14.89 12.29 -9.59
N GLN A 112 -15.71 13.06 -8.87
CA GLN A 112 -15.27 13.86 -7.73
C GLN A 112 -15.94 13.39 -6.45
N LYS A 113 -15.35 13.75 -5.31
CA LYS A 113 -15.95 13.58 -3.99
C LYS A 113 -17.24 14.39 -3.85
N LEU A 114 -18.07 14.02 -2.91
CA LEU A 114 -19.22 14.80 -2.54
C LEU A 114 -18.79 16.07 -1.79
N HIS A 115 -19.24 17.23 -2.23
CA HIS A 115 -19.03 18.49 -1.53
C HIS A 115 -20.00 18.63 -0.37
N TYR A 116 -19.52 19.02 0.80
CA TYR A 116 -20.30 19.15 2.04
C TYR A 116 -20.09 20.50 2.75
N GLU A 117 -19.30 21.40 2.17
CA GLU A 117 -18.87 22.67 2.77
C GLU A 117 -20.08 23.60 3.11
N ASN A 118 -21.22 23.39 2.45
CA ASN A 118 -22.46 24.09 2.76
C ASN A 118 -23.18 23.55 4.00
N ILE A 119 -22.78 22.38 4.53
CA ILE A 119 -23.47 21.66 5.62
C ILE A 119 -22.63 21.67 6.88
N ALA A 120 -21.29 21.50 6.74
CA ALA A 120 -20.36 21.43 7.86
C ALA A 120 -19.03 22.06 7.49
N ALA A 121 -18.33 22.65 8.47
CA ALA A 121 -17.01 23.24 8.28
C ALA A 121 -15.91 22.16 8.09
N ASN A 122 -16.14 20.96 8.61
CA ASN A 122 -15.23 19.84 8.45
C ASN A 122 -16.02 18.52 8.46
N VAL A 123 -15.37 17.44 7.97
CA VAL A 123 -15.99 16.10 7.88
C VAL A 123 -16.39 15.53 9.25
N MET A 124 -15.73 15.94 10.33
CA MET A 124 -16.02 15.46 11.69
C MET A 124 -17.34 16.00 12.26
N GLU A 125 -17.79 17.16 11.78
CA GLU A 125 -19.06 17.76 12.17
C GLU A 125 -20.22 17.22 11.32
N LEU A 126 -19.93 16.74 10.12
CA LEU A 126 -20.95 16.29 9.17
C LEU A 126 -21.92 15.23 9.74
N PRO A 127 -21.48 14.21 10.52
CA PRO A 127 -22.39 13.23 11.10
C PRO A 127 -23.43 13.82 12.05
N TYR A 128 -23.09 14.94 12.71
CA TYR A 128 -23.96 15.63 13.66
C TYR A 128 -24.92 16.58 12.97
N ASN A 129 -24.51 17.19 11.85
CA ASN A 129 -25.32 18.15 11.10
C ASN A 129 -26.25 17.45 10.10
N ASP A 130 -25.73 16.49 9.33
CA ASP A 130 -26.50 15.66 8.39
C ASP A 130 -25.87 14.28 8.22
N TYR A 131 -26.34 13.32 8.99
CA TYR A 131 -25.89 11.93 8.96
C TYR A 131 -26.08 11.28 7.58
N ARG A 132 -27.15 11.62 6.85
CA ARG A 132 -27.37 11.04 5.50
C ARG A 132 -26.33 11.49 4.51
N THR A 133 -25.98 12.77 4.54
CA THR A 133 -24.89 13.29 3.69
C THR A 133 -23.54 12.73 4.10
N PHE A 134 -23.28 12.52 5.40
CA PHE A 134 -22.07 11.81 5.86
C PHE A 134 -21.96 10.40 5.30
N VAL A 135 -23.04 9.61 5.32
CA VAL A 135 -23.03 8.25 4.74
C VAL A 135 -22.80 8.31 3.23
N LYS A 136 -23.47 9.22 2.52
CA LYS A 136 -23.25 9.40 1.07
C LYS A 136 -21.81 9.80 0.75
N TYR A 137 -21.22 10.67 1.56
CA TYR A 137 -19.83 11.09 1.42
C TYR A 137 -18.88 9.88 1.49
N ASN A 138 -19.01 9.03 2.51
CA ASN A 138 -18.19 7.82 2.63
C ASN A 138 -18.42 6.83 1.48
N MET A 139 -19.69 6.66 1.05
CA MET A 139 -19.99 5.81 -0.12
C MET A 139 -19.36 6.37 -1.40
N MET A 140 -19.37 7.69 -1.56
CA MET A 140 -18.77 8.35 -2.73
C MET A 140 -17.25 8.20 -2.74
N ASP A 141 -16.57 8.28 -1.59
CA ASP A 141 -15.12 8.03 -1.49
C ASP A 141 -14.75 6.62 -1.98
N VAL A 142 -15.53 5.61 -1.59
CA VAL A 142 -15.34 4.22 -2.07
C VAL A 142 -15.62 4.10 -3.57
N LEU A 143 -16.66 4.78 -4.07
CA LEU A 143 -16.98 4.78 -5.50
C LEU A 143 -15.89 5.43 -6.34
N VAL A 144 -15.30 6.53 -5.87
CA VAL A 144 -14.17 7.19 -6.55
C VAL A 144 -12.98 6.24 -6.62
N GLN A 145 -12.63 5.54 -5.53
CA GLN A 145 -11.57 4.53 -5.52
C GLN A 145 -11.84 3.41 -6.53
N TYR A 146 -13.07 2.90 -6.57
CA TYR A 146 -13.48 1.89 -7.54
C TYR A 146 -13.35 2.38 -8.98
N CYS A 147 -13.78 3.61 -9.28
CA CYS A 147 -13.67 4.20 -10.61
C CYS A 147 -12.20 4.41 -11.05
N ILE A 148 -11.34 4.81 -10.11
CA ILE A 148 -9.89 4.88 -10.37
C ILE A 148 -9.35 3.50 -10.73
N GLU A 149 -9.65 2.47 -9.93
CA GLU A 149 -9.18 1.11 -10.18
C GLU A 149 -9.68 0.56 -11.52
N PHE A 150 -10.95 0.79 -11.84
CA PHE A 150 -11.56 0.37 -13.11
C PHE A 150 -10.84 0.97 -14.34
N LYS A 151 -10.27 2.17 -14.20
CA LYS A 151 -9.49 2.84 -15.25
C LYS A 151 -8.00 2.51 -15.21
N ALA A 152 -7.47 2.35 -14.02
CA ALA A 152 -6.04 2.19 -13.77
C ALA A 152 -5.59 0.74 -13.91
N ASP A 153 -6.43 -0.22 -13.51
CA ASP A 153 -6.16 -1.67 -13.51
C ASP A 153 -4.86 -2.00 -12.72
N ASP A 154 -4.74 -1.36 -11.55
CA ASP A 154 -3.53 -1.46 -10.74
C ASP A 154 -3.46 -2.78 -9.96
N ILE A 155 -4.61 -3.39 -9.60
CA ILE A 155 -4.65 -4.72 -8.95
C ILE A 155 -4.10 -5.79 -9.88
N LEU A 156 -4.52 -5.81 -11.13
CA LEU A 156 -4.02 -6.78 -12.10
C LEU A 156 -2.51 -6.63 -12.30
N TYR A 157 -2.03 -5.39 -12.37
CA TYR A 157 -0.59 -5.12 -12.45
C TYR A 157 0.17 -5.65 -11.22
N VAL A 158 -0.35 -5.42 -10.00
CA VAL A 158 0.25 -5.94 -8.76
C VAL A 158 0.28 -7.47 -8.78
N PHE A 159 -0.81 -8.11 -9.20
CA PHE A 159 -0.93 -9.54 -9.30
C PHE A 159 0.12 -10.13 -10.26
N ASP A 160 0.17 -9.65 -11.49
CA ASP A 160 1.12 -10.12 -12.51
C ASP A 160 2.57 -9.91 -12.09
N LYS A 161 2.87 -8.72 -11.55
CA LYS A 161 4.21 -8.37 -11.11
C LYS A 161 4.68 -9.23 -9.92
N ALA A 162 3.78 -9.55 -9.00
CA ALA A 162 4.07 -10.44 -7.88
C ALA A 162 4.39 -11.86 -8.35
N LEU A 163 3.56 -12.42 -9.23
CA LEU A 163 3.76 -13.77 -9.78
C LEU A 163 5.07 -13.86 -10.59
N LEU A 164 5.29 -12.92 -11.52
CA LEU A 164 6.47 -12.92 -12.39
C LEU A 164 7.80 -12.79 -11.64
N ASN A 165 7.78 -12.18 -10.47
CA ASN A 165 9.00 -11.92 -9.70
C ASN A 165 9.03 -12.66 -8.36
N CYS A 166 8.08 -13.55 -8.07
CA CYS A 166 7.98 -14.28 -6.81
C CYS A 166 8.06 -13.34 -5.60
N THR A 167 7.30 -12.24 -5.64
CA THR A 167 7.32 -11.18 -4.63
C THR A 167 6.00 -11.18 -3.86
N GLU A 168 6.05 -10.90 -2.56
CA GLU A 168 4.84 -10.70 -1.75
C GLU A 168 4.00 -9.53 -2.33
N TYR A 169 2.69 -9.70 -2.45
CA TYR A 169 1.78 -8.67 -2.99
C TYR A 169 1.93 -7.33 -2.28
N LYS A 170 2.01 -7.32 -0.94
CA LYS A 170 2.15 -6.12 -0.12
C LYS A 170 3.46 -5.34 -0.35
N LYS A 171 4.46 -5.95 -1.00
CA LYS A 171 5.79 -5.37 -1.25
C LYS A 171 6.12 -5.18 -2.73
N VAL A 172 5.17 -5.40 -3.63
CA VAL A 172 5.39 -5.34 -5.09
C VAL A 172 5.86 -3.94 -5.55
N HIS A 173 5.41 -2.89 -4.89
CA HIS A 173 5.83 -1.51 -5.17
C HIS A 173 7.31 -1.25 -4.82
N ARG A 174 7.93 -2.05 -3.95
CA ARG A 174 9.34 -1.92 -3.53
C ARG A 174 10.28 -2.43 -4.61
N GLN A 175 10.83 -1.52 -5.39
CA GLN A 175 11.65 -1.84 -6.55
C GLN A 175 12.85 -2.74 -6.24
N THR A 176 13.55 -2.51 -5.13
CA THR A 176 14.70 -3.29 -4.71
C THR A 176 14.36 -4.77 -4.45
N ILE A 177 13.18 -5.03 -3.88
CA ILE A 177 12.74 -6.39 -3.54
C ILE A 177 12.47 -7.19 -4.82
N TYR A 178 11.61 -6.67 -5.71
CA TYR A 178 11.28 -7.43 -6.91
C TYR A 178 12.45 -7.58 -7.88
N LEU A 179 13.36 -6.60 -7.96
CA LEU A 179 14.58 -6.71 -8.77
C LEU A 179 15.53 -7.77 -8.21
N SER A 180 15.70 -7.81 -6.89
CA SER A 180 16.51 -8.84 -6.22
C SER A 180 15.95 -10.25 -6.46
N ASN A 181 14.63 -10.42 -6.33
CA ASN A 181 13.97 -11.70 -6.61
C ASN A 181 14.10 -12.08 -8.09
N ARG A 182 13.92 -11.13 -9.00
CA ARG A 182 14.09 -11.35 -10.44
C ARG A 182 15.50 -11.79 -10.78
N ALA A 183 16.52 -11.15 -10.20
CA ALA A 183 17.91 -11.55 -10.36
C ALA A 183 18.14 -12.99 -9.86
N THR A 184 17.58 -13.34 -8.70
CA THR A 184 17.67 -14.71 -8.15
C THR A 184 17.09 -15.76 -9.10
N ILE A 185 15.89 -15.48 -9.67
CA ILE A 185 15.24 -16.35 -10.66
C ILE A 185 16.13 -16.50 -11.92
N MET A 186 16.68 -15.38 -12.40
CA MET A 186 17.57 -15.40 -13.56
C MET A 186 18.82 -16.25 -13.31
N PHE A 187 19.50 -16.08 -12.18
CA PHE A 187 20.68 -16.88 -11.84
C PHE A 187 20.38 -18.37 -11.77
N LYS A 188 19.23 -18.75 -11.19
CA LYS A 188 18.78 -20.14 -11.17
C LYS A 188 18.57 -20.68 -12.58
N ASN A 189 17.92 -19.91 -13.46
CA ASN A 189 17.59 -20.36 -14.81
C ASN A 189 18.82 -20.44 -15.74
N PHE A 190 19.83 -19.58 -15.53
CA PHE A 190 21.03 -19.55 -16.38
C PHE A 190 22.13 -20.53 -15.97
N GLY A 191 22.14 -21.05 -14.76
CA GLY A 191 23.24 -21.88 -14.33
C GLY A 191 23.03 -22.73 -13.08
N ASP A 192 21.77 -22.92 -12.68
CA ASP A 192 21.39 -23.61 -11.42
C ASP A 192 22.07 -23.03 -10.16
N TYR A 193 22.41 -21.73 -10.20
CA TYR A 193 22.99 -21.07 -9.04
C TYR A 193 21.92 -20.75 -8.00
N VAL A 194 22.21 -21.09 -6.75
CA VAL A 194 21.43 -20.66 -5.59
C VAL A 194 22.18 -19.53 -4.90
N LEU A 195 21.56 -18.36 -4.86
CA LEU A 195 22.10 -17.23 -4.09
C LEU A 195 21.95 -17.52 -2.60
N GLY A 196 23.05 -17.77 -1.92
CA GLY A 196 23.08 -17.96 -0.47
C GLY A 196 23.02 -16.63 0.26
N ASN A 197 22.28 -16.60 1.37
CA ASN A 197 22.28 -15.49 2.30
C ASN A 197 23.19 -15.80 3.50
N ASN A 198 24.25 -15.04 3.69
CA ASN A 198 25.22 -15.25 4.76
C ASN A 198 25.08 -14.14 5.83
N LEU A 199 23.85 -13.88 6.27
CA LEU A 199 23.51 -12.83 7.24
C LEU A 199 24.37 -12.88 8.51
N ASN A 200 24.80 -14.07 8.95
CA ASN A 200 25.53 -14.25 10.20
C ASN A 200 27.03 -13.92 10.12
N LYS A 201 27.58 -13.69 8.93
CA LYS A 201 29.01 -13.41 8.74
C LYS A 201 29.31 -11.97 8.32
N PHE A 202 28.33 -11.17 7.99
CA PHE A 202 28.54 -9.77 7.65
C PHE A 202 28.50 -8.91 8.91
N LYS A 203 29.69 -8.55 9.41
CA LYS A 203 29.82 -7.34 10.20
C LYS A 203 29.49 -6.18 9.25
N PRO A 204 28.57 -5.26 9.61
CA PRO A 204 28.29 -4.11 8.77
C PRO A 204 29.62 -3.37 8.53
N LYS A 205 30.05 -3.29 7.29
CA LYS A 205 31.16 -2.42 6.93
C LYS A 205 30.75 -0.99 7.24
N PRO A 206 31.67 -0.13 7.74
CA PRO A 206 31.36 1.28 7.89
C PRO A 206 30.86 1.79 6.55
N THR A 207 29.77 2.56 6.58
CA THR A 207 29.17 3.19 5.39
C THR A 207 30.21 4.04 4.69
N VAL A 208 30.79 3.52 3.63
CA VAL A 208 31.62 4.32 2.73
C VAL A 208 30.63 5.12 1.86
N LYS A 209 30.70 6.45 1.96
CA LYS A 209 29.97 7.32 1.05
C LYS A 209 30.55 7.11 -0.33
N TYR A 210 29.82 6.42 -1.20
CA TYR A 210 30.21 6.34 -2.61
C TYR A 210 29.93 7.71 -3.24
N GLU A 211 30.90 8.23 -3.99
CA GLU A 211 30.61 9.32 -4.92
C GLU A 211 29.52 8.82 -5.90
N GLY A 212 28.56 9.67 -6.20
CA GLY A 212 27.44 9.31 -7.05
C GLY A 212 27.88 8.72 -8.40
N ALA A 213 27.02 8.01 -9.06
CA ALA A 213 27.31 7.43 -10.37
C ALA A 213 27.82 8.51 -11.33
N TYR A 214 28.93 8.21 -12.00
CA TYR A 214 29.46 9.08 -13.06
C TYR A 214 28.42 9.15 -14.20
N VAL A 215 27.88 10.32 -14.41
CA VAL A 215 27.03 10.63 -15.57
C VAL A 215 27.95 11.21 -16.64
N ALA A 216 28.28 10.41 -17.65
CA ALA A 216 29.03 10.90 -18.79
C ALA A 216 28.16 11.86 -19.62
N ASP A 217 28.76 12.94 -20.12
CA ASP A 217 28.10 13.77 -21.11
C ASP A 217 27.77 12.95 -22.38
N PRO A 218 26.62 13.16 -23.01
CA PRO A 218 26.31 12.44 -24.23
C PRO A 218 27.36 12.74 -25.29
N CYS A 219 28.01 11.69 -25.78
CA CYS A 219 28.91 11.80 -26.92
C CYS A 219 28.14 12.29 -28.13
N LYS A 220 28.60 13.38 -28.76
CA LYS A 220 28.05 13.88 -30.01
C LYS A 220 28.42 12.96 -31.19
#